data_63ae4c7ab311493b5547f3135fbede11
#
_entry.id   63ae4c7ab311493b5547f3135fbede11
#
_cell.length_a   1.000
_cell.length_b   1.000
_cell.length_c   1.000
_cell.angle_alpha   90.00
_cell.angle_beta   90.00
_cell.angle_gamma   90.00
#
_symmetry.space_group_name_H-M   'P 1'
#
loop_
_entity.id
_entity.type
_entity.pdbx_description
1 polymer ?
#
loop_
_entity_poly.entity_id
_entity_poly.type
_entity_poly.pdbx_seq_one_letter_code
_entity_poly.pdbx_strand_id
1 'polypeptide(L)'
;MILADKIILLRKKAGWSQEELAEQLSVSRQAVSKWEGAQSIPDMDKILQMSRLFGVTTDYLLKDEIEDAAPTTDAAPTKLRRVTMEAASDYLEKRRCDAPKIALATMLCVFSPIFLLFLGGFAPSLGISEGAATGIGVGMLLLFVAVAVAIFLTCGFRVKNYAFLEKEAFETEYGVSGMVRERENAFAATYARLNIVGVVLCILAAVPLILAACMGAEDKVASLTVCLLLFFVGCGCYAFVRGGVYHGAMEQLLEDGDYTRENKQNSGLVGAISGCYWLIVTAVYLYVTFGPVGMTPDRSWFIWAVGGVLFGALMAVVGVLMKKNK
;
A
#
# COMPACT_ATOMS: atom_id res chain seq x y z
N MET A 1 2.97 -6.97 43.44
CA MET A 1 2.01 -7.98 43.99
C MET A 1 2.42 -9.34 43.53
N ILE A 2 2.68 -10.31 44.46
CA ILE A 2 3.16 -11.66 44.04
C ILE A 2 2.03 -12.50 43.42
N LEU A 3 2.40 -13.55 42.70
CA LEU A 3 1.45 -14.43 42.02
C LEU A 3 0.33 -14.97 42.92
N ALA A 4 0.67 -15.35 44.17
CA ALA A 4 -0.30 -15.84 45.15
C ALA A 4 -1.42 -14.82 45.43
N ASP A 5 -1.05 -13.57 45.65
CA ASP A 5 -2.00 -12.48 45.91
C ASP A 5 -2.90 -12.22 44.70
N LYS A 6 -2.34 -12.33 43.46
CA LYS A 6 -3.08 -12.15 42.22
C LYS A 6 -4.12 -13.26 42.03
N ILE A 7 -3.75 -14.52 42.30
CA ILE A 7 -4.69 -15.65 42.24
C ILE A 7 -5.84 -15.40 43.22
N ILE A 8 -5.57 -15.02 44.47
CA ILE A 8 -6.60 -14.71 45.50
C ILE A 8 -7.52 -13.59 45.00
N LEU A 9 -6.94 -12.50 44.46
CA LEU A 9 -7.68 -11.32 44.00
C LEU A 9 -8.60 -11.69 42.85
N LEU A 10 -8.06 -12.39 41.84
CA LEU A 10 -8.83 -12.78 40.63
C LEU A 10 -9.96 -13.75 41.00
N ARG A 11 -9.69 -14.76 41.83
CA ARG A 11 -10.70 -15.71 42.31
C ARG A 11 -11.82 -14.98 43.06
N LYS A 12 -11.46 -14.10 44.00
CA LYS A 12 -12.46 -13.31 44.76
C LYS A 12 -13.27 -12.38 43.85
N LYS A 13 -12.62 -11.75 42.86
CA LYS A 13 -13.30 -10.91 41.88
C LYS A 13 -14.29 -11.69 41.04
N ALA A 14 -13.99 -12.96 40.72
CA ALA A 14 -14.88 -13.88 40.04
C ALA A 14 -15.99 -14.46 40.92
N GLY A 15 -15.93 -14.21 42.25
CA GLY A 15 -16.91 -14.72 43.21
C GLY A 15 -16.71 -16.21 43.56
N TRP A 16 -15.59 -16.82 43.24
CA TRP A 16 -15.36 -18.26 43.38
C TRP A 16 -14.71 -18.63 44.72
N SER A 17 -15.11 -19.81 45.22
CA SER A 17 -14.40 -20.52 46.32
C SER A 17 -13.11 -21.16 45.77
N GLN A 18 -12.21 -21.60 46.67
CA GLN A 18 -11.02 -22.38 46.27
C GLN A 18 -11.38 -23.69 45.57
N GLU A 19 -12.51 -24.27 45.91
CA GLU A 19 -13.02 -25.53 45.35
C GLU A 19 -13.51 -25.33 43.91
N GLU A 20 -14.28 -24.28 43.65
CA GLU A 20 -14.73 -23.91 42.31
C GLU A 20 -13.56 -23.55 41.39
N LEU A 21 -12.54 -22.81 41.86
CA LEU A 21 -11.33 -22.54 41.09
C LEU A 21 -10.59 -23.84 40.76
N ALA A 22 -10.50 -24.76 41.71
CA ALA A 22 -9.85 -26.06 41.52
C ALA A 22 -10.58 -26.90 40.44
N GLU A 23 -11.92 -26.89 40.45
CA GLU A 23 -12.73 -27.57 39.43
C GLU A 23 -12.49 -26.96 38.04
N GLN A 24 -12.52 -25.62 37.90
CA GLN A 24 -12.27 -24.93 36.63
C GLN A 24 -10.88 -25.22 36.04
N LEU A 25 -9.87 -25.39 36.89
CA LEU A 25 -8.51 -25.69 36.50
C LEU A 25 -8.19 -27.20 36.46
N SER A 26 -9.19 -28.07 36.77
CA SER A 26 -9.01 -29.53 36.86
C SER A 26 -7.84 -29.94 37.75
N VAL A 27 -7.78 -29.36 38.95
CA VAL A 27 -6.77 -29.64 40.00
C VAL A 27 -7.44 -29.90 41.32
N SER A 28 -6.67 -30.34 42.34
CA SER A 28 -7.19 -30.50 43.69
C SER A 28 -7.33 -29.18 44.38
N ARG A 29 -8.31 -29.02 45.29
CA ARG A 29 -8.44 -27.84 46.20
C ARG A 29 -7.14 -27.58 46.95
N GLN A 30 -6.43 -28.64 47.34
CA GLN A 30 -5.14 -28.49 48.04
C GLN A 30 -4.06 -27.82 47.20
N ALA A 31 -4.06 -28.05 45.87
CA ALA A 31 -3.14 -27.35 44.98
C ALA A 31 -3.43 -25.85 44.94
N VAL A 32 -4.69 -25.44 44.78
CA VAL A 32 -5.09 -24.03 44.84
C VAL A 32 -4.73 -23.39 46.18
N SER A 33 -4.99 -24.08 47.28
CA SER A 33 -4.64 -23.59 48.64
C SER A 33 -3.13 -23.38 48.79
N LYS A 34 -2.29 -24.26 48.26
CA LYS A 34 -0.83 -24.09 48.26
C LYS A 34 -0.35 -22.93 47.38
N TRP A 35 -0.98 -22.71 46.25
CA TRP A 35 -0.67 -21.58 45.38
C TRP A 35 -1.04 -20.24 46.02
N GLU A 36 -2.22 -20.15 46.61
CA GLU A 36 -2.67 -18.96 47.35
C GLU A 36 -1.86 -18.70 48.63
N GLY A 37 -1.33 -19.75 49.26
CA GLY A 37 -0.44 -19.68 50.39
C GLY A 37 1.04 -19.47 50.06
N ALA A 38 1.39 -19.25 48.76
CA ALA A 38 2.76 -19.13 48.27
C ALA A 38 3.68 -20.34 48.63
N GLN A 39 3.08 -21.51 48.90
CA GLN A 39 3.81 -22.74 49.24
C GLN A 39 4.26 -23.52 48.03
N SER A 40 3.66 -23.26 46.86
CA SER A 40 4.03 -23.84 45.56
C SER A 40 3.62 -22.87 44.45
N ILE A 41 4.26 -23.03 43.31
CA ILE A 41 3.95 -22.26 42.10
C ILE A 41 3.19 -23.19 41.13
N PRO A 42 2.11 -22.73 40.49
CA PRO A 42 1.45 -23.47 39.41
C PRO A 42 2.42 -23.75 38.24
N ASP A 43 2.25 -24.86 37.55
CA ASP A 43 2.95 -25.10 36.30
C ASP A 43 2.50 -24.11 35.19
N MET A 44 3.30 -24.01 34.12
CA MET A 44 3.05 -23.05 33.04
C MET A 44 1.70 -23.30 32.35
N ASP A 45 1.27 -24.55 32.24
CA ASP A 45 -0.03 -24.89 31.63
C ASP A 45 -1.19 -24.36 32.46
N LYS A 46 -1.08 -24.41 33.81
CA LYS A 46 -2.09 -23.86 34.72
C LYS A 46 -2.07 -22.33 34.74
N ILE A 47 -0.90 -21.69 34.59
CA ILE A 47 -0.79 -20.24 34.42
C ILE A 47 -1.48 -19.81 33.14
N LEU A 48 -1.30 -20.53 32.02
CA LEU A 48 -1.97 -20.28 30.75
C LEU A 48 -3.49 -20.49 30.85
N GLN A 49 -3.94 -21.51 31.59
CA GLN A 49 -5.37 -21.73 31.85
C GLN A 49 -5.95 -20.62 32.69
N MET A 50 -5.27 -20.16 33.77
CA MET A 50 -5.71 -19.03 34.60
C MET A 50 -5.76 -17.71 33.81
N SER A 51 -4.77 -17.46 32.95
CA SER A 51 -4.77 -16.29 32.07
C SER A 51 -6.04 -16.23 31.22
N ARG A 52 -6.42 -17.35 30.59
CA ARG A 52 -7.66 -17.47 29.79
C ARG A 52 -8.92 -17.38 30.64
N LEU A 53 -8.94 -18.05 31.78
CA LEU A 53 -10.07 -18.13 32.68
C LEU A 53 -10.47 -16.77 33.27
N PHE A 54 -9.47 -15.99 33.66
CA PHE A 54 -9.64 -14.69 34.30
C PHE A 54 -9.58 -13.51 33.31
N GLY A 55 -9.26 -13.76 32.02
CA GLY A 55 -9.11 -12.72 31.03
C GLY A 55 -7.97 -11.75 31.36
N VAL A 56 -6.83 -12.23 31.88
CA VAL A 56 -5.63 -11.45 32.21
C VAL A 56 -4.42 -11.97 31.47
N THR A 57 -3.44 -11.12 31.20
CA THR A 57 -2.21 -11.53 30.51
C THR A 57 -1.36 -12.47 31.40
N THR A 58 -0.60 -13.37 30.80
CA THR A 58 0.40 -14.19 31.50
C THR A 58 1.47 -13.32 32.14
N ASP A 59 1.82 -12.19 31.52
CA ASP A 59 2.76 -11.21 32.06
C ASP A 59 2.24 -10.57 33.36
N TYR A 60 0.94 -10.28 33.44
CA TYR A 60 0.31 -9.84 34.66
C TYR A 60 0.45 -10.87 35.78
N LEU A 61 0.24 -12.16 35.48
CA LEU A 61 0.36 -13.21 36.49
C LEU A 61 1.82 -13.39 36.95
N LEU A 62 2.79 -13.36 36.04
CA LEU A 62 4.18 -13.75 36.30
C LEU A 62 5.08 -12.62 36.81
N LYS A 63 4.81 -11.36 36.42
CA LYS A 63 5.66 -10.21 36.80
C LYS A 63 5.07 -9.47 38.00
N ASP A 64 5.79 -9.45 39.12
CA ASP A 64 5.34 -8.82 40.38
C ASP A 64 5.16 -7.30 40.28
N GLU A 65 5.81 -6.68 39.32
CA GLU A 65 5.80 -5.24 39.03
C GLU A 65 4.49 -4.73 38.41
N ILE A 66 3.72 -5.60 37.79
CA ILE A 66 2.46 -5.24 37.09
C ILE A 66 1.32 -5.41 38.11
N GLU A 67 0.76 -4.33 38.59
CA GLU A 67 -0.34 -4.33 39.57
C GLU A 67 -1.72 -4.18 38.93
N ASP A 68 -1.82 -3.49 37.79
CA ASP A 68 -3.07 -3.38 37.05
C ASP A 68 -3.29 -4.60 36.14
N ALA A 69 -4.40 -5.29 36.44
CA ALA A 69 -4.92 -6.31 35.49
C ALA A 69 -5.41 -5.58 34.24
N ALA A 70 -4.49 -5.34 33.30
CA ALA A 70 -4.93 -4.99 31.95
C ALA A 70 -5.80 -6.17 31.47
N PRO A 71 -7.09 -5.93 31.13
CA PRO A 71 -7.89 -6.99 30.54
C PRO A 71 -7.09 -7.49 29.35
N THR A 72 -6.93 -8.82 29.23
CA THR A 72 -6.72 -9.37 27.93
C THR A 72 -7.86 -8.80 27.11
N THR A 73 -7.58 -7.86 26.24
CA THR A 73 -8.38 -7.71 25.05
C THR A 73 -8.22 -9.06 24.34
N ASP A 74 -9.04 -10.04 24.77
CA ASP A 74 -9.48 -11.10 23.92
C ASP A 74 -10.42 -10.47 22.87
N ALA A 75 -9.86 -9.63 22.03
CA ALA A 75 -10.01 -9.84 20.63
C ALA A 75 -9.57 -11.30 20.48
N ALA A 76 -10.51 -12.22 20.30
CA ALA A 76 -10.29 -13.59 19.87
C ALA A 76 -9.09 -13.54 18.93
N PRO A 77 -8.01 -14.35 19.12
CA PRO A 77 -6.84 -14.21 18.31
C PRO A 77 -7.38 -14.15 16.89
N THR A 78 -7.37 -12.95 16.32
CA THR A 78 -7.66 -12.79 14.90
C THR A 78 -6.59 -13.68 14.34
N LYS A 79 -6.97 -14.91 13.93
CA LYS A 79 -6.03 -15.87 13.35
C LYS A 79 -5.43 -15.14 12.18
N LEU A 80 -4.32 -14.44 12.45
CA LEU A 80 -3.58 -13.73 11.41
C LEU A 80 -3.37 -14.76 10.32
N ARG A 81 -3.75 -14.41 9.12
CA ARG A 81 -3.63 -15.31 7.98
C ARG A 81 -2.17 -15.68 7.81
N ARG A 82 -1.86 -16.97 7.88
CA ARG A 82 -0.49 -17.45 7.77
C ARG A 82 -0.12 -17.63 6.30
N VAL A 83 0.99 -17.02 5.90
CA VAL A 83 1.57 -17.13 4.56
C VAL A 83 2.62 -18.22 4.59
N THR A 84 2.35 -19.34 3.90
CA THR A 84 3.29 -20.45 3.78
C THR A 84 4.42 -20.13 2.78
N MET A 85 5.51 -20.89 2.86
CA MET A 85 6.64 -20.79 1.92
C MET A 85 6.20 -20.94 0.47
N GLU A 86 5.33 -21.91 0.20
CA GLU A 86 4.78 -22.18 -1.13
C GLU A 86 3.93 -21.00 -1.64
N ALA A 87 3.02 -20.46 -0.81
CA ALA A 87 2.19 -19.32 -1.17
C ALA A 87 3.02 -18.06 -1.45
N ALA A 88 4.05 -17.78 -0.65
CA ALA A 88 4.96 -16.66 -0.86
C ALA A 88 5.75 -16.80 -2.17
N SER A 89 6.26 -18.01 -2.45
CA SER A 89 7.00 -18.28 -3.69
C SER A 89 6.10 -18.18 -4.94
N ASP A 90 4.88 -18.71 -4.89
CA ASP A 90 3.89 -18.61 -5.98
C ASP A 90 3.49 -17.14 -6.25
N TYR A 91 3.28 -16.37 -5.19
CA TYR A 91 2.99 -14.94 -5.31
C TYR A 91 4.13 -14.17 -6.01
N LEU A 92 5.37 -14.37 -5.56
CA LEU A 92 6.54 -13.71 -6.15
C LEU A 92 6.76 -14.11 -7.60
N GLU A 93 6.55 -15.40 -7.95
CA GLU A 93 6.69 -15.87 -9.33
C GLU A 93 5.62 -15.25 -10.25
N LYS A 94 4.35 -15.19 -9.80
CA LYS A 94 3.28 -14.50 -10.52
C LYS A 94 3.62 -13.03 -10.74
N ARG A 95 4.07 -12.31 -9.71
CA ARG A 95 4.45 -10.91 -9.82
C ARG A 95 5.64 -10.69 -10.74
N ARG A 96 6.63 -11.59 -10.70
CA ARG A 96 7.78 -11.56 -11.61
C ARG A 96 7.36 -11.73 -13.07
N CYS A 97 6.47 -12.68 -13.36
CA CYS A 97 5.94 -12.92 -14.71
C CYS A 97 5.00 -11.80 -15.19
N ASP A 98 4.28 -11.15 -14.29
CA ASP A 98 3.32 -10.11 -14.64
C ASP A 98 3.97 -8.71 -14.71
N ALA A 99 5.12 -8.48 -14.06
CA ALA A 99 5.84 -7.21 -14.08
C ALA A 99 6.11 -6.66 -15.50
N PRO A 100 6.64 -7.43 -16.47
CA PRO A 100 6.84 -6.92 -17.83
C PRO A 100 5.53 -6.65 -18.57
N LYS A 101 4.43 -7.38 -18.28
CA LYS A 101 3.12 -7.17 -18.90
C LYS A 101 2.47 -5.88 -18.39
N ILE A 102 2.53 -5.67 -17.05
CA ILE A 102 2.02 -4.44 -16.41
C ILE A 102 2.82 -3.23 -16.92
N ALA A 103 4.16 -3.36 -17.04
CA ALA A 103 5.00 -2.33 -17.60
C ALA A 103 4.66 -2.00 -19.05
N LEU A 104 4.39 -3.02 -19.88
CA LEU A 104 3.94 -2.85 -21.26
C LEU A 104 2.59 -2.13 -21.33
N ALA A 105 1.63 -2.52 -20.48
CA ALA A 105 0.33 -1.86 -20.41
C ALA A 105 0.46 -0.39 -20.02
N THR A 106 1.30 -0.05 -19.06
CA THR A 106 1.58 1.35 -18.67
C THR A 106 2.21 2.10 -19.86
N MET A 107 3.18 1.53 -20.54
CA MET A 107 3.81 2.12 -21.72
C MET A 107 2.78 2.38 -22.84
N LEU A 108 1.85 1.45 -23.09
CA LEU A 108 0.78 1.61 -24.07
C LEU A 108 -0.15 2.78 -23.71
N CYS A 109 -0.48 2.95 -22.42
CA CYS A 109 -1.26 4.12 -21.97
C CYS A 109 -0.53 5.43 -22.26
N VAL A 110 0.80 5.49 -22.05
CA VAL A 110 1.59 6.70 -22.34
C VAL A 110 1.72 6.92 -23.85
N PHE A 111 1.76 5.86 -24.66
CA PHE A 111 1.83 5.97 -26.12
C PHE A 111 0.49 6.29 -26.77
N SER A 112 -0.62 6.08 -26.07
CA SER A 112 -1.96 6.22 -26.63
C SER A 112 -2.24 7.57 -27.31
N PRO A 113 -1.77 8.75 -26.81
CA PRO A 113 -2.03 10.04 -27.46
C PRO A 113 -1.05 10.35 -28.63
N ILE A 114 0.02 9.59 -28.82
CA ILE A 114 1.03 9.86 -29.86
C ILE A 114 0.39 9.92 -31.25
N PHE A 115 -0.48 8.95 -31.58
CA PHE A 115 -1.13 8.93 -32.89
C PHE A 115 -2.05 10.11 -33.12
N LEU A 116 -2.77 10.56 -32.08
CA LEU A 116 -3.64 11.73 -32.15
C LEU A 116 -2.82 13.00 -32.40
N LEU A 117 -1.74 13.18 -31.67
CA LEU A 117 -0.85 14.34 -31.78
C LEU A 117 -0.11 14.35 -33.12
N PHE A 118 0.39 13.20 -33.55
CA PHE A 118 1.06 13.05 -34.84
C PHE A 118 0.13 13.39 -36.01
N LEU A 119 -1.06 12.76 -36.06
CA LEU A 119 -2.04 13.02 -37.11
C LEU A 119 -2.54 14.47 -37.07
N GLY A 120 -2.74 15.05 -35.89
CA GLY A 120 -3.13 16.48 -35.74
C GLY A 120 -2.11 17.43 -36.36
N GLY A 121 -0.80 17.19 -36.15
CA GLY A 121 0.27 18.02 -36.72
C GLY A 121 0.52 17.80 -38.22
N PHE A 122 0.28 16.58 -38.73
CA PHE A 122 0.65 16.19 -40.07
C PHE A 122 -0.53 15.98 -41.04
N ALA A 123 -1.80 16.08 -40.57
CA ALA A 123 -3.00 15.86 -41.42
C ALA A 123 -3.00 16.65 -42.74
N PRO A 124 -2.67 17.96 -42.76
CA PRO A 124 -2.64 18.72 -44.01
C PRO A 124 -1.59 18.20 -45.01
N SER A 125 -0.46 17.72 -44.50
CA SER A 125 0.63 17.20 -45.32
C SER A 125 0.33 15.81 -45.91
N LEU A 126 -0.55 15.05 -45.23
CA LEU A 126 -0.99 13.70 -45.62
C LEU A 126 -2.23 13.74 -46.51
N GLY A 127 -2.80 14.93 -46.77
CA GLY A 127 -4.04 15.09 -47.52
C GLY A 127 -5.29 14.53 -46.83
N ILE A 128 -5.23 14.40 -45.50
CA ILE A 128 -6.31 13.87 -44.67
C ILE A 128 -7.07 15.08 -44.06
N SER A 129 -8.40 15.02 -44.09
CA SER A 129 -9.21 16.05 -43.40
C SER A 129 -8.99 16.02 -41.91
N GLU A 130 -9.03 17.18 -41.26
CA GLU A 130 -8.84 17.30 -39.80
C GLU A 130 -9.80 16.41 -39.02
N GLY A 131 -11.05 16.31 -39.44
CA GLY A 131 -12.04 15.41 -38.82
C GLY A 131 -11.66 13.93 -38.93
N ALA A 132 -11.15 13.50 -40.07
CA ALA A 132 -10.70 12.11 -40.27
C ALA A 132 -9.43 11.82 -39.45
N ALA A 133 -8.48 12.74 -39.43
CA ALA A 133 -7.26 12.63 -38.63
C ALA A 133 -7.58 12.52 -37.10
N THR A 134 -8.47 13.37 -36.60
CA THR A 134 -8.94 13.33 -35.22
C THR A 134 -9.69 12.03 -34.93
N GLY A 135 -10.60 11.60 -35.81
CA GLY A 135 -11.33 10.35 -35.63
C GLY A 135 -10.43 9.11 -35.54
N ILE A 136 -9.44 9.00 -36.49
CA ILE A 136 -8.46 7.92 -36.48
C ILE A 136 -7.59 8.00 -35.19
N GLY A 137 -7.10 9.18 -34.83
CA GLY A 137 -6.26 9.40 -33.66
C GLY A 137 -6.95 9.00 -32.35
N VAL A 138 -8.23 9.41 -32.17
CA VAL A 138 -9.03 9.00 -30.99
C VAL A 138 -9.34 7.51 -31.03
N GLY A 139 -9.63 6.92 -32.18
CA GLY A 139 -9.84 5.48 -32.30
C GLY A 139 -8.62 4.66 -31.87
N MET A 140 -7.42 5.07 -32.31
CA MET A 140 -6.16 4.44 -31.89
C MET A 140 -5.87 4.62 -30.39
N LEU A 141 -6.14 5.83 -29.83
CA LEU A 141 -6.00 6.08 -28.42
C LEU A 141 -6.88 5.12 -27.60
N LEU A 142 -8.17 5.02 -27.94
CA LEU A 142 -9.09 4.12 -27.25
C LEU A 142 -8.69 2.65 -27.38
N LEU A 143 -8.18 2.23 -28.54
CA LEU A 143 -7.69 0.88 -28.77
C LEU A 143 -6.51 0.55 -27.82
N PHE A 144 -5.50 1.41 -27.75
CA PHE A 144 -4.36 1.20 -26.86
C PHE A 144 -4.77 1.16 -25.38
N VAL A 145 -5.67 2.06 -24.96
CA VAL A 145 -6.19 2.08 -23.60
C VAL A 145 -6.98 0.79 -23.31
N ALA A 146 -7.82 0.33 -24.23
CA ALA A 146 -8.58 -0.90 -24.07
C ALA A 146 -7.67 -2.13 -23.90
N VAL A 147 -6.61 -2.25 -24.72
CA VAL A 147 -5.62 -3.32 -24.58
C VAL A 147 -4.87 -3.23 -23.25
N ALA A 148 -4.44 -2.04 -22.84
CA ALA A 148 -3.76 -1.83 -21.56
C ALA A 148 -4.64 -2.24 -20.38
N VAL A 149 -5.92 -1.81 -20.38
CA VAL A 149 -6.89 -2.17 -19.31
C VAL A 149 -7.11 -3.68 -19.27
N ALA A 150 -7.24 -4.35 -20.42
CA ALA A 150 -7.38 -5.80 -20.46
C ALA A 150 -6.17 -6.51 -19.83
N ILE A 151 -4.94 -6.03 -20.06
CA ILE A 151 -3.74 -6.57 -19.42
C ILE A 151 -3.76 -6.33 -17.91
N PHE A 152 -4.09 -5.11 -17.45
CA PHE A 152 -4.16 -4.79 -16.02
C PHE A 152 -5.18 -5.68 -15.30
N LEU A 153 -6.37 -5.84 -15.86
CA LEU A 153 -7.40 -6.70 -15.29
C LEU A 153 -6.95 -8.16 -15.22
N THR A 154 -6.36 -8.68 -16.30
CA THR A 154 -5.87 -10.07 -16.35
C THR A 154 -4.80 -10.31 -15.28
N CYS A 155 -3.81 -9.42 -15.15
CA CYS A 155 -2.78 -9.51 -14.13
C CYS A 155 -3.37 -9.33 -12.72
N GLY A 156 -4.33 -8.41 -12.53
CA GLY A 156 -5.00 -8.18 -11.25
C GLY A 156 -5.79 -9.41 -10.79
N PHE A 157 -6.53 -10.08 -11.67
CA PHE A 157 -7.28 -11.29 -11.34
C PHE A 157 -6.36 -12.45 -10.92
N ARG A 158 -5.17 -12.59 -11.52
CA ARG A 158 -4.21 -13.65 -11.17
C ARG A 158 -3.69 -13.56 -9.74
N VAL A 159 -3.58 -12.34 -9.19
CA VAL A 159 -3.08 -12.11 -7.82
C VAL A 159 -4.19 -11.75 -6.83
N LYS A 160 -5.46 -11.83 -7.22
CA LYS A 160 -6.61 -11.47 -6.37
C LYS A 160 -6.63 -12.20 -5.03
N ASN A 161 -6.22 -13.48 -5.00
CA ASN A 161 -6.15 -14.29 -3.79
C ASN A 161 -5.12 -13.78 -2.78
N TYR A 162 -4.18 -12.95 -3.22
CA TYR A 162 -3.12 -12.34 -2.40
C TYR A 162 -3.40 -10.88 -2.03
N ALA A 163 -4.59 -10.34 -2.36
CA ALA A 163 -4.95 -8.95 -2.06
C ALA A 163 -4.91 -8.61 -0.56
N PHE A 164 -5.03 -9.62 0.32
CA PHE A 164 -4.90 -9.44 1.77
C PHE A 164 -3.50 -8.99 2.19
N LEU A 165 -2.44 -9.35 1.44
CA LEU A 165 -1.05 -8.93 1.73
C LEU A 165 -0.89 -7.40 1.73
N GLU A 166 -1.72 -6.70 0.97
CA GLU A 166 -1.70 -5.23 0.89
C GLU A 166 -2.48 -4.57 2.04
N LYS A 167 -3.57 -5.19 2.50
CA LYS A 167 -4.56 -4.56 3.38
C LYS A 167 -4.57 -5.07 4.80
N GLU A 168 -4.21 -6.35 5.00
CA GLU A 168 -4.34 -7.03 6.29
C GLU A 168 -2.97 -7.33 6.88
N ALA A 169 -2.90 -7.38 8.21
CA ALA A 169 -1.75 -7.93 8.90
C ALA A 169 -1.76 -9.46 8.74
N PHE A 170 -0.61 -10.07 8.58
CA PHE A 170 -0.46 -11.51 8.43
C PHE A 170 0.79 -12.01 9.17
N GLU A 171 0.93 -13.31 9.30
CA GLU A 171 2.14 -13.97 9.80
C GLU A 171 2.79 -14.78 8.70
N THR A 172 4.11 -14.71 8.60
CA THR A 172 4.89 -15.53 7.68
C THR A 172 5.38 -16.80 8.35
N GLU A 173 5.40 -17.90 7.61
CA GLU A 173 6.04 -19.14 8.06
C GLU A 173 7.54 -18.94 8.24
N TYR A 174 8.13 -19.78 9.12
CA TYR A 174 9.58 -19.75 9.34
C TYR A 174 10.35 -19.90 8.02
N GLY A 175 11.32 -19.02 7.78
CA GLY A 175 12.15 -19.02 6.57
C GLY A 175 11.61 -18.17 5.41
N VAL A 176 10.34 -17.79 5.38
CA VAL A 176 9.77 -16.95 4.28
C VAL A 176 10.50 -15.62 4.17
N SER A 177 10.68 -14.92 5.28
CA SER A 177 11.38 -13.62 5.28
C SER A 177 12.83 -13.74 4.80
N GLY A 178 13.52 -14.83 5.15
CA GLY A 178 14.88 -15.11 4.68
C GLY A 178 14.92 -15.31 3.17
N MET A 179 14.03 -16.14 2.63
CA MET A 179 13.91 -16.40 1.19
C MET A 179 13.58 -15.11 0.41
N VAL A 180 12.68 -14.28 0.93
CA VAL A 180 12.32 -13.02 0.26
C VAL A 180 13.48 -12.05 0.25
N ARG A 181 14.21 -11.88 1.37
CA ARG A 181 15.40 -11.02 1.44
C ARG A 181 16.54 -11.48 0.54
N GLU A 182 16.73 -12.79 0.40
CA GLU A 182 17.70 -13.33 -0.56
C GLU A 182 17.34 -12.95 -2.01
N ARG A 183 16.06 -13.11 -2.40
CA ARG A 183 15.57 -12.71 -3.73
C ARG A 183 15.66 -11.19 -3.94
N GLU A 184 15.38 -10.41 -2.93
CA GLU A 184 15.49 -8.94 -2.95
C GLU A 184 16.94 -8.51 -3.20
N ASN A 185 17.90 -9.07 -2.46
CA ASN A 185 19.33 -8.79 -2.64
C ASN A 185 19.82 -9.20 -4.04
N ALA A 186 19.37 -10.36 -4.55
CA ALA A 186 19.70 -10.81 -5.90
C ALA A 186 19.12 -9.89 -6.99
N PHE A 187 17.96 -9.27 -6.74
CA PHE A 187 17.29 -8.36 -7.67
C PHE A 187 17.75 -6.90 -7.56
N ALA A 188 18.33 -6.49 -6.43
CA ALA A 188 18.69 -5.10 -6.12
C ALA A 188 19.49 -4.40 -7.23
N ALA A 189 20.51 -5.07 -7.78
CA ALA A 189 21.32 -4.52 -8.87
C ALA A 189 20.51 -4.30 -10.16
N THR A 190 19.57 -5.20 -10.47
CA THR A 190 18.66 -5.08 -11.63
C THR A 190 17.67 -3.95 -11.42
N TYR A 191 17.10 -3.83 -10.22
CA TYR A 191 16.19 -2.75 -9.84
C TYR A 191 16.86 -1.39 -9.95
N ALA A 192 18.08 -1.24 -9.41
CA ALA A 192 18.84 -0.01 -9.52
C ALA A 192 19.12 0.38 -10.99
N ARG A 193 19.52 -0.58 -11.85
CA ARG A 193 19.73 -0.32 -13.27
C ARG A 193 18.46 0.14 -13.97
N LEU A 194 17.33 -0.51 -13.73
CA LEU A 194 16.04 -0.12 -14.33
C LEU A 194 15.62 1.29 -13.90
N ASN A 195 15.81 1.65 -12.63
CA ASN A 195 15.54 3.01 -12.15
C ASN A 195 16.47 4.05 -12.79
N ILE A 196 17.77 3.79 -12.88
CA ILE A 196 18.73 4.70 -13.51
C ILE A 196 18.35 4.93 -14.99
N VAL A 197 18.07 3.85 -15.73
CA VAL A 197 17.65 3.94 -17.14
C VAL A 197 16.35 4.74 -17.26
N GLY A 198 15.37 4.49 -16.40
CA GLY A 198 14.11 5.21 -16.39
C GLY A 198 14.29 6.71 -16.15
N VAL A 199 15.09 7.10 -15.14
CA VAL A 199 15.37 8.50 -14.82
C VAL A 199 16.10 9.19 -15.99
N VAL A 200 17.13 8.57 -16.53
CA VAL A 200 17.91 9.13 -17.66
C VAL A 200 17.02 9.34 -18.89
N LEU A 201 16.16 8.36 -19.24
CA LEU A 201 15.24 8.48 -20.37
C LEU A 201 14.23 9.62 -20.14
N CYS A 202 13.67 9.77 -18.95
CA CYS A 202 12.72 10.84 -18.62
C CYS A 202 13.38 12.23 -18.69
N ILE A 203 14.63 12.37 -18.24
CA ILE A 203 15.38 13.63 -18.33
C ILE A 203 15.68 13.97 -19.80
N LEU A 204 16.22 13.01 -20.55
CA LEU A 204 16.55 13.19 -21.97
C LEU A 204 15.32 13.44 -22.84
N ALA A 205 14.15 12.96 -22.43
CA ALA A 205 12.89 13.16 -23.14
C ALA A 205 12.55 14.64 -23.32
N ALA A 206 12.88 15.51 -22.34
CA ALA A 206 12.58 16.94 -22.39
C ALA A 206 13.50 17.72 -23.34
N VAL A 207 14.69 17.22 -23.67
CA VAL A 207 15.69 17.94 -24.45
C VAL A 207 15.21 18.35 -25.86
N PRO A 208 14.64 17.44 -26.68
CA PRO A 208 14.16 17.79 -28.00
C PRO A 208 13.08 18.88 -27.99
N LEU A 209 12.18 18.81 -26.99
CA LEU A 209 11.10 19.77 -26.85
C LEU A 209 11.64 21.18 -26.49
N ILE A 210 12.59 21.26 -25.56
CA ILE A 210 13.23 22.51 -25.15
C ILE A 210 13.99 23.13 -26.32
N LEU A 211 14.76 22.31 -27.07
CA LEU A 211 15.49 22.79 -28.25
C LEU A 211 14.53 23.33 -29.32
N ALA A 212 13.45 22.60 -29.62
CA ALA A 212 12.44 23.06 -30.59
C ALA A 212 11.79 24.39 -30.18
N ALA A 213 11.45 24.52 -28.90
CA ALA A 213 10.88 25.76 -28.35
C ALA A 213 11.87 26.94 -28.44
N CYS A 214 13.16 26.74 -28.11
CA CYS A 214 14.19 27.78 -28.22
C CYS A 214 14.50 28.20 -29.67
N MET A 215 14.33 27.29 -30.63
CA MET A 215 14.56 27.56 -32.06
C MET A 215 13.35 28.16 -32.77
N GLY A 216 12.23 28.37 -32.08
CA GLY A 216 10.99 28.86 -32.69
C GLY A 216 10.44 27.91 -33.74
N ALA A 217 10.48 26.60 -33.46
CA ALA A 217 10.09 25.57 -34.39
C ALA A 217 8.64 25.68 -34.86
N GLU A 218 8.38 25.33 -36.13
CA GLU A 218 7.02 25.23 -36.69
C GLU A 218 6.17 24.22 -35.94
N ASP A 219 4.83 24.35 -35.99
CA ASP A 219 3.86 23.50 -35.31
C ASP A 219 4.07 22.00 -35.57
N LYS A 220 4.49 21.67 -36.79
CA LYS A 220 4.79 20.27 -37.17
C LYS A 220 5.97 19.69 -36.38
N VAL A 221 7.03 20.48 -36.24
CA VAL A 221 8.23 20.08 -35.48
C VAL A 221 7.88 20.03 -33.99
N ALA A 222 7.08 20.96 -33.50
CA ALA A 222 6.60 20.94 -32.13
C ALA A 222 5.78 19.67 -31.83
N SER A 223 4.84 19.29 -32.70
CA SER A 223 4.08 18.04 -32.57
C SER A 223 4.98 16.80 -32.56
N LEU A 224 5.99 16.75 -33.44
CA LEU A 224 6.92 15.64 -33.50
C LEU A 224 7.77 15.52 -32.22
N THR A 225 8.24 16.66 -31.66
CA THR A 225 9.04 16.65 -30.43
C THR A 225 8.21 16.24 -29.22
N VAL A 226 6.91 16.57 -29.16
CA VAL A 226 6.00 16.04 -28.12
C VAL A 226 5.79 14.53 -28.29
N CYS A 227 5.63 14.02 -29.50
CA CYS A 227 5.55 12.57 -29.74
C CYS A 227 6.82 11.86 -29.28
N LEU A 228 8.00 12.44 -29.54
CA LEU A 228 9.29 11.90 -29.11
C LEU A 228 9.44 11.93 -27.58
N LEU A 229 8.99 13.00 -26.94
CA LEU A 229 8.94 13.12 -25.47
C LEU A 229 8.09 11.97 -24.88
N LEU A 230 6.88 11.78 -25.37
CA LEU A 230 5.99 10.71 -24.91
C LEU A 230 6.59 9.30 -25.15
N PHE A 231 7.30 9.13 -26.26
CA PHE A 231 8.00 7.88 -26.53
C PHE A 231 9.08 7.59 -25.47
N PHE A 232 9.97 8.52 -25.19
CA PHE A 232 11.03 8.33 -24.19
C PHE A 232 10.46 8.19 -22.77
N VAL A 233 9.46 8.99 -22.40
CA VAL A 233 8.77 8.88 -21.11
C VAL A 233 8.11 7.51 -20.98
N GLY A 234 7.45 7.01 -22.01
CA GLY A 234 6.83 5.68 -21.98
C GLY A 234 7.85 4.55 -21.80
N CYS A 235 9.03 4.65 -22.45
CA CYS A 235 10.13 3.71 -22.23
C CYS A 235 10.68 3.82 -20.79
N GLY A 236 10.78 5.03 -20.24
CA GLY A 236 11.16 5.25 -18.85
C GLY A 236 10.15 4.64 -17.87
N CYS A 237 8.85 4.86 -18.09
CA CYS A 237 7.78 4.26 -17.31
C CYS A 237 7.82 2.72 -17.35
N TYR A 238 8.10 2.14 -18.53
CA TYR A 238 8.27 0.70 -18.64
C TYR A 238 9.39 0.18 -17.71
N ALA A 239 10.53 0.87 -17.67
CA ALA A 239 11.65 0.48 -16.80
C ALA A 239 11.27 0.58 -15.31
N PHE A 240 10.66 1.69 -14.88
CA PHE A 240 10.21 1.88 -13.51
C PHE A 240 9.18 0.83 -13.06
N VAL A 241 8.14 0.63 -13.87
CA VAL A 241 7.05 -0.28 -13.51
C VAL A 241 7.53 -1.72 -13.48
N ARG A 242 8.38 -2.13 -14.44
CA ARG A 242 8.96 -3.47 -14.46
C ARG A 242 9.77 -3.78 -13.20
N GLY A 243 10.56 -2.82 -12.72
CA GLY A 243 11.30 -2.94 -11.46
C GLY A 243 10.39 -2.86 -10.25
N GLY A 244 9.52 -1.85 -10.20
CA GLY A 244 8.66 -1.53 -9.05
C GLY A 244 7.64 -2.62 -8.70
N VAL A 245 7.02 -3.26 -9.70
CA VAL A 245 6.00 -4.32 -9.45
C VAL A 245 6.60 -5.52 -8.70
N TYR A 246 7.80 -5.95 -9.07
CA TYR A 246 8.45 -7.08 -8.41
C TYR A 246 9.07 -6.70 -7.08
N HIS A 247 9.70 -5.52 -6.99
CA HIS A 247 10.24 -4.99 -5.73
C HIS A 247 9.13 -4.76 -4.70
N GLY A 248 8.05 -4.10 -5.07
CA GLY A 248 6.91 -3.87 -4.18
C GLY A 248 6.23 -5.17 -3.71
N ALA A 249 6.27 -6.25 -4.50
CA ALA A 249 5.79 -7.56 -4.04
C ALA A 249 6.66 -8.16 -2.92
N MET A 250 7.97 -7.91 -2.95
CA MET A 250 8.89 -8.34 -1.87
C MET A 250 8.68 -7.48 -0.61
N GLU A 251 8.54 -6.15 -0.75
CA GLU A 251 8.21 -5.24 0.37
C GLU A 251 6.87 -5.62 1.03
N GLN A 252 5.85 -6.01 0.23
CA GLN A 252 4.57 -6.46 0.77
C GLN A 252 4.71 -7.70 1.66
N LEU A 253 5.51 -8.69 1.25
CA LEU A 253 5.75 -9.92 2.03
C LEU A 253 6.61 -9.68 3.26
N LEU A 254 7.52 -8.70 3.22
CA LEU A 254 8.38 -8.33 4.35
C LEU A 254 7.67 -7.36 5.32
N GLU A 255 6.51 -6.84 4.95
CA GLU A 255 5.83 -5.74 5.65
C GLU A 255 6.76 -4.52 5.85
N ASP A 256 7.62 -4.24 4.85
CA ASP A 256 8.56 -3.12 4.85
C ASP A 256 8.00 -1.92 4.05
N GLY A 257 8.65 -0.76 4.14
CA GLY A 257 8.30 0.46 3.40
C GLY A 257 6.87 0.95 3.65
N ASP A 258 6.07 1.06 2.59
CA ASP A 258 4.68 1.52 2.66
C ASP A 258 3.72 0.46 3.22
N TYR A 259 4.14 -0.81 3.29
CA TYR A 259 3.32 -1.95 3.70
C TYR A 259 3.50 -2.37 5.15
N THR A 260 4.09 -1.51 6.00
CA THR A 260 4.20 -1.77 7.43
C THR A 260 2.82 -1.97 8.07
N ARG A 261 2.76 -2.78 9.13
CA ARG A 261 1.49 -3.05 9.87
C ARG A 261 0.79 -1.76 10.28
N GLU A 262 1.56 -0.75 10.65
CA GLU A 262 1.03 0.57 11.03
C GLU A 262 0.34 1.28 9.85
N ASN A 263 0.99 1.28 8.69
CA ASN A 263 0.45 1.90 7.51
C ASN A 263 -0.81 1.17 7.03
N LYS A 264 -0.85 -0.16 7.10
CA LYS A 264 -2.04 -0.97 6.78
C LYS A 264 -3.24 -0.62 7.66
N GLN A 265 -3.03 -0.49 8.98
CA GLN A 265 -4.10 -0.13 9.91
C GLN A 265 -4.66 1.28 9.64
N ASN A 266 -3.78 2.22 9.31
CA ASN A 266 -4.13 3.61 9.10
C ASN A 266 -4.56 3.93 7.66
N SER A 267 -4.33 3.02 6.71
CA SER A 267 -4.57 3.24 5.27
C SER A 267 -6.00 3.65 4.94
N GLY A 268 -6.98 3.06 5.61
CA GLY A 268 -8.39 3.42 5.44
C GLY A 268 -8.71 4.85 5.87
N LEU A 269 -8.20 5.28 7.01
CA LEU A 269 -8.40 6.64 7.53
C LEU A 269 -7.68 7.68 6.66
N VAL A 270 -6.41 7.40 6.32
CA VAL A 270 -5.61 8.26 5.44
C VAL A 270 -6.26 8.37 4.06
N GLY A 271 -6.75 7.26 3.51
CA GLY A 271 -7.47 7.26 2.23
C GLY A 271 -8.75 8.10 2.27
N ALA A 272 -9.55 7.97 3.34
CA ALA A 272 -10.77 8.76 3.52
C ALA A 272 -10.47 10.26 3.63
N ILE A 273 -9.48 10.66 4.44
CA ILE A 273 -9.06 12.06 4.60
C ILE A 273 -8.58 12.61 3.26
N SER A 274 -7.72 11.87 2.55
CA SER A 274 -7.20 12.28 1.23
C SER A 274 -8.32 12.43 0.20
N GLY A 275 -9.25 11.47 0.16
CA GLY A 275 -10.40 11.53 -0.74
C GLY A 275 -11.30 12.74 -0.48
N CYS A 276 -11.69 12.98 0.78
CA CYS A 276 -12.49 14.14 1.16
C CYS A 276 -11.79 15.44 0.80
N TYR A 277 -10.49 15.54 1.07
CA TYR A 277 -9.71 16.74 0.73
C TYR A 277 -9.76 17.05 -0.77
N TRP A 278 -9.43 16.07 -1.63
CA TRP A 278 -9.42 16.29 -3.07
C TRP A 278 -10.82 16.55 -3.65
N LEU A 279 -11.87 15.97 -3.08
CA LEU A 279 -13.24 16.30 -3.45
C LEU A 279 -13.59 17.76 -3.12
N ILE A 280 -13.16 18.27 -1.96
CA ILE A 280 -13.34 19.67 -1.58
C ILE A 280 -12.58 20.60 -2.55
N VAL A 281 -11.31 20.32 -2.84
CA VAL A 281 -10.50 21.09 -3.79
C VAL A 281 -11.15 21.11 -5.17
N THR A 282 -11.66 19.97 -5.64
CA THR A 282 -12.37 19.87 -6.92
C THR A 282 -13.67 20.69 -6.91
N ALA A 283 -14.45 20.63 -5.83
CA ALA A 283 -15.68 21.41 -5.69
C ALA A 283 -15.39 22.93 -5.72
N VAL A 284 -14.33 23.37 -5.02
CA VAL A 284 -13.89 24.76 -5.04
C VAL A 284 -13.46 25.17 -6.46
N TYR A 285 -12.69 24.35 -7.16
CA TYR A 285 -12.28 24.59 -8.54
C TYR A 285 -13.48 24.75 -9.47
N LEU A 286 -14.46 23.84 -9.39
CA LEU A 286 -15.67 23.88 -10.21
C LEU A 286 -16.52 25.12 -9.89
N TYR A 287 -16.68 25.48 -8.61
CA TYR A 287 -17.42 26.65 -8.18
C TYR A 287 -16.78 27.94 -8.68
N VAL A 288 -15.45 28.06 -8.61
CA VAL A 288 -14.73 29.27 -9.03
C VAL A 288 -14.70 29.38 -10.56
N THR A 289 -14.59 28.27 -11.29
CA THR A 289 -14.47 28.27 -12.76
C THR A 289 -15.83 28.38 -13.45
N PHE A 290 -16.84 27.62 -12.99
CA PHE A 290 -18.14 27.53 -13.65
C PHE A 290 -19.27 28.18 -12.85
N GLY A 291 -19.00 28.60 -11.62
CA GLY A 291 -19.97 29.27 -10.75
C GLY A 291 -20.03 30.80 -10.94
N PRO A 292 -20.67 31.53 -10.01
CA PRO A 292 -20.91 32.98 -10.13
C PRO A 292 -19.64 33.85 -10.17
N VAL A 293 -18.49 33.29 -9.76
CA VAL A 293 -17.18 33.97 -9.81
C VAL A 293 -16.66 34.07 -11.24
N GLY A 294 -17.00 33.08 -12.13
CA GLY A 294 -16.74 33.13 -13.58
C GLY A 294 -15.28 33.26 -13.98
N MET A 295 -14.36 32.71 -13.20
CA MET A 295 -12.94 32.68 -13.57
C MET A 295 -12.72 31.77 -14.78
N THR A 296 -11.94 32.25 -15.75
CA THR A 296 -11.55 31.40 -16.89
C THR A 296 -10.62 30.27 -16.43
N PRO A 297 -10.64 29.07 -17.08
CA PRO A 297 -9.76 27.96 -16.76
C PRO A 297 -8.28 28.34 -16.72
N ASP A 298 -7.85 29.30 -17.58
CA ASP A 298 -6.47 29.79 -17.64
C ASP A 298 -6.02 30.52 -16.36
N ARG A 299 -6.97 30.97 -15.56
CA ARG A 299 -6.69 31.65 -14.30
C ARG A 299 -6.98 30.82 -13.07
N SER A 300 -7.83 29.80 -13.17
CA SER A 300 -8.23 28.97 -12.02
C SER A 300 -7.31 27.74 -11.78
N TRP A 301 -6.40 27.44 -12.69
CA TRP A 301 -5.48 26.28 -12.56
C TRP A 301 -4.62 26.31 -11.28
N PHE A 302 -4.31 27.52 -10.76
CA PHE A 302 -3.49 27.65 -9.55
C PHE A 302 -4.15 27.02 -8.31
N ILE A 303 -5.48 26.80 -8.32
CA ILE A 303 -6.21 26.15 -7.22
C ILE A 303 -5.64 24.74 -7.00
N TRP A 304 -5.28 24.03 -8.07
CA TRP A 304 -4.65 22.71 -7.97
C TRP A 304 -3.24 22.78 -7.38
N ALA A 305 -2.46 23.79 -7.74
CA ALA A 305 -1.11 23.98 -7.19
C ALA A 305 -1.17 24.31 -5.69
N VAL A 306 -2.04 25.24 -5.28
CA VAL A 306 -2.27 25.58 -3.87
C VAL A 306 -2.83 24.39 -3.11
N GLY A 307 -3.78 23.67 -3.70
CA GLY A 307 -4.34 22.44 -3.15
C GLY A 307 -3.26 21.38 -2.88
N GLY A 308 -2.33 21.20 -3.80
CA GLY A 308 -1.21 20.26 -3.63
C GLY A 308 -0.30 20.61 -2.43
N VAL A 309 0.05 21.89 -2.28
CA VAL A 309 0.87 22.36 -1.14
C VAL A 309 0.13 22.17 0.19
N LEU A 310 -1.15 22.54 0.25
CA LEU A 310 -1.98 22.37 1.45
C LEU A 310 -2.20 20.88 1.77
N PHE A 311 -2.31 20.02 0.77
CA PHE A 311 -2.39 18.58 0.97
C PHE A 311 -1.12 18.04 1.64
N GLY A 312 0.06 18.47 1.19
CA GLY A 312 1.33 18.09 1.83
C GLY A 312 1.39 18.49 3.30
N ALA A 313 0.96 19.74 3.62
CA ALA A 313 0.89 20.21 4.99
C ALA A 313 -0.11 19.39 5.85
N LEU A 314 -1.30 19.12 5.30
CA LEU A 314 -2.33 18.29 5.96
C LEU A 314 -1.79 16.90 6.28
N MET A 315 -1.14 16.25 5.32
CA MET A 315 -0.59 14.90 5.50
C MET A 315 0.55 14.86 6.53
N ALA A 316 1.37 15.90 6.60
CA ALA A 316 2.39 16.02 7.64
C ALA A 316 1.77 16.09 9.05
N VAL A 317 0.69 16.88 9.23
CA VAL A 317 -0.03 16.98 10.49
C VAL A 317 -0.70 15.65 10.86
N VAL A 318 -1.39 15.02 9.91
CA VAL A 318 -2.02 13.70 10.11
C VAL A 318 -1.00 12.66 10.55
N GLY A 319 0.18 12.63 9.92
CA GLY A 319 1.28 11.73 10.28
C GLY A 319 1.78 11.93 11.72
N VAL A 320 1.90 13.18 12.16
CA VAL A 320 2.31 13.49 13.56
C VAL A 320 1.22 13.10 14.56
N LEU A 321 -0.05 13.37 14.26
CA LEU A 321 -1.18 13.03 15.15
C LEU A 321 -1.34 11.52 15.31
N MET A 322 -1.18 10.75 14.24
CA MET A 322 -1.23 9.28 14.28
C MET A 322 -0.08 8.70 15.11
N LYS A 323 1.09 9.35 15.10
CA LYS A 323 2.25 8.92 15.87
C LYS A 323 2.13 9.27 17.38
N LYS A 324 1.34 10.29 17.75
CA LYS A 324 1.14 10.75 19.13
C LYS A 324 0.06 9.95 19.88
N ASN A 325 -0.86 9.30 19.18
CA ASN A 325 -1.93 8.49 19.78
C ASN A 325 -1.49 7.04 20.10
N LYS A 326 -0.20 6.80 20.17
CA LYS A 326 0.47 5.61 20.73
C LYS A 326 1.05 5.92 22.08
#